data_bfb4c4c90d41b5c3802333d6e39d5f69
#
_entry.id   bfb4c4c90d41b5c3802333d6e39d5f69
#
_cell.length_a   1.000
_cell.length_b   1.000
_cell.length_c   1.000
_cell.angle_alpha   90.00
_cell.angle_beta   90.00
_cell.angle_gamma   90.00
#
_symmetry.space_group_name_H-M   'P 1'
#
loop_
_entity.id
_entity.type
_entity.pdbx_description
1 polymer ?
#
loop_
_entity_poly.entity_id
_entity_poly.type
_entity_poly.pdbx_seq_one_letter_code
_entity_poly.pdbx_strand_id
1 'polypeptide(L)'
;MEKIIGIGNTIVDILARLEGNKMPCQKQLPKGEKTLNDASKVQISDITPALFEDVTMVHIEGTLAKNHDLVEAICQTAMEQSVQISLDLADKNIVAANLPFFQHLVQDCVDVVIANEEEAKAFTGKEDALDALRAIAAYKCLAVVKLGSKGACTRLGAEEVMLKAQDVSVVDTTAAGIFFDAGFLYALDRGASLKDCLSLGTCLAEHI
;
A
#
# COMPACT_ATOMS: atom_id res chain seq x y z
N MET A 1 -11.04 -3.58 -17.34
CA MET A 1 -11.20 -2.47 -16.38
C MET A 1 -10.24 -2.78 -15.25
N GLU A 2 -9.25 -1.91 -15.02
CA GLU A 2 -8.21 -2.13 -14.01
C GLU A 2 -8.84 -2.15 -12.62
N LYS A 3 -8.48 -3.12 -11.79
CA LYS A 3 -9.12 -3.41 -10.52
C LYS A 3 -8.06 -3.70 -9.46
N ILE A 4 -8.06 -2.94 -8.38
CA ILE A 4 -7.23 -3.20 -7.21
C ILE A 4 -8.07 -3.90 -6.15
N ILE A 5 -7.56 -4.99 -5.57
CA ILE A 5 -8.17 -5.68 -4.43
C ILE A 5 -7.33 -5.40 -3.19
N GLY A 6 -7.98 -5.02 -2.09
CA GLY A 6 -7.38 -4.93 -0.78
C GLY A 6 -7.72 -6.14 0.08
N ILE A 7 -6.74 -6.72 0.76
CA ILE A 7 -6.91 -7.79 1.74
C ILE A 7 -6.25 -7.35 3.05
N GLY A 8 -7.04 -7.13 4.09
CA GLY A 8 -6.57 -6.63 5.37
C GLY A 8 -7.48 -7.01 6.54
N ASN A 9 -7.03 -6.72 7.75
CA ASN A 9 -7.73 -7.08 8.98
C ASN A 9 -8.84 -6.09 9.38
N THR A 10 -8.88 -4.93 8.79
CA THR A 10 -9.85 -3.89 9.03
C THR A 10 -10.39 -3.36 7.72
N ILE A 11 -11.47 -3.95 7.27
CA ILE A 11 -12.61 -3.27 6.67
C ILE A 11 -12.27 -1.94 5.97
N VAL A 12 -11.63 -1.95 4.82
CA VAL A 12 -12.01 -1.03 3.75
C VAL A 12 -11.53 -1.60 2.42
N ASP A 13 -12.37 -2.32 1.73
CA ASP A 13 -12.24 -2.46 0.29
C ASP A 13 -12.57 -1.10 -0.33
N ILE A 14 -11.57 -0.28 -0.59
CA ILE A 14 -11.77 0.93 -1.39
C ILE A 14 -11.65 0.54 -2.85
N LEU A 15 -12.72 0.04 -3.41
CA LEU A 15 -12.90 0.00 -4.85
C LEU A 15 -13.24 1.42 -5.32
N ALA A 16 -12.23 2.21 -5.65
CA ALA A 16 -12.44 3.50 -6.29
C ALA A 16 -12.74 3.30 -7.78
N ARG A 17 -14.00 3.30 -8.13
CA ARG A 17 -14.45 3.36 -9.53
C ARG A 17 -14.49 4.82 -9.94
N LEU A 18 -13.45 5.31 -10.60
CA LEU A 18 -13.43 6.65 -11.16
C LEU A 18 -13.66 6.58 -12.67
N GLU A 19 -14.78 7.08 -13.14
CA GLU A 19 -15.02 7.29 -14.57
C GLU A 19 -14.45 8.66 -14.99
N GLY A 20 -13.47 8.64 -15.92
CA GLY A 20 -12.98 9.83 -16.62
C GLY A 20 -11.61 10.35 -16.17
N ASN A 21 -10.88 10.91 -17.16
CA ASN A 21 -9.50 11.38 -17.12
C ASN A 21 -9.27 12.71 -16.32
N LYS A 22 -9.97 12.96 -15.23
CA LYS A 22 -9.75 14.16 -14.41
C LYS A 22 -9.38 13.79 -12.98
N MET A 23 -8.19 14.20 -12.57
CA MET A 23 -7.71 14.12 -11.20
C MET A 23 -8.72 14.75 -10.22
N PRO A 24 -9.13 14.03 -9.15
CA PRO A 24 -10.29 14.44 -8.35
C PRO A 24 -10.02 15.42 -7.22
N CYS A 25 -8.95 16.20 -7.26
CA CYS A 25 -8.68 17.22 -6.21
C CYS A 25 -9.78 18.27 -6.02
N GLN A 26 -10.91 18.19 -6.74
CA GLN A 26 -12.00 19.19 -6.64
C GLN A 26 -13.42 18.62 -6.60
N LYS A 27 -13.68 17.32 -6.54
CA LYS A 27 -15.06 16.78 -6.44
C LYS A 27 -15.12 15.50 -5.65
N GLN A 28 -16.23 15.32 -4.91
CA GLN A 28 -16.58 14.16 -4.10
C GLN A 28 -16.22 12.83 -4.80
N LEU A 29 -15.48 11.99 -4.08
CA LEU A 29 -15.19 10.62 -4.50
C LEU A 29 -16.51 9.87 -4.76
N PRO A 30 -16.63 9.13 -5.87
CA PRO A 30 -17.77 8.26 -6.09
C PRO A 30 -17.84 7.23 -4.98
N LYS A 31 -19.05 6.95 -4.49
CA LYS A 31 -19.28 5.87 -3.53
C LYS A 31 -18.97 4.55 -4.23
N GLY A 32 -17.84 3.92 -3.87
CA GLY A 32 -17.54 2.56 -4.28
C GLY A 32 -18.52 1.56 -3.67
N GLU A 33 -18.75 0.43 -4.33
CA GLU A 33 -19.41 -0.70 -3.71
C GLU A 33 -18.53 -1.27 -2.60
N LYS A 34 -19.08 -1.30 -1.40
CA LYS A 34 -18.40 -1.77 -0.20
C LYS A 34 -18.74 -3.24 0.01
N THR A 35 -17.85 -4.15 -0.36
CA THR A 35 -17.96 -5.54 0.05
C THR A 35 -17.22 -5.71 1.37
N LEU A 36 -17.96 -5.63 2.48
CA LEU A 36 -17.42 -5.86 3.82
C LEU A 36 -17.30 -7.36 4.08
N ASN A 37 -16.17 -7.95 3.71
CA ASN A 37 -15.78 -9.25 4.22
C ASN A 37 -14.84 -9.01 5.41
N ASP A 38 -15.24 -9.52 6.58
CA ASP A 38 -14.40 -9.55 7.77
C ASP A 38 -13.18 -10.43 7.48
N ALA A 39 -12.02 -9.81 7.26
CA ALA A 39 -10.79 -10.50 6.89
C ALA A 39 -10.34 -11.54 7.94
N SER A 40 -10.87 -11.47 9.18
CA SER A 40 -10.68 -12.53 10.19
C SER A 40 -11.32 -13.86 9.79
N LYS A 41 -12.17 -13.87 8.76
CA LYS A 41 -12.87 -15.04 8.22
C LYS A 41 -12.33 -15.56 6.91
N VAL A 42 -11.40 -14.83 6.26
CA VAL A 42 -10.79 -15.29 4.99
C VAL A 42 -9.99 -16.56 5.26
N GLN A 43 -10.30 -17.60 4.51
CA GLN A 43 -9.61 -18.89 4.57
C GLN A 43 -8.68 -19.02 3.37
N ILE A 44 -7.62 -19.83 3.48
CA ILE A 44 -6.74 -20.14 2.35
C ILE A 44 -7.52 -20.68 1.15
N SER A 45 -8.58 -21.46 1.42
CA SER A 45 -9.47 -21.99 0.37
C SER A 45 -10.22 -20.94 -0.44
N ASP A 46 -10.33 -19.71 0.07
CA ASP A 46 -10.99 -18.60 -0.62
C ASP A 46 -10.06 -17.92 -1.60
N ILE A 47 -8.75 -18.11 -1.44
CA ILE A 47 -7.71 -17.57 -2.32
C ILE A 47 -7.62 -18.46 -3.56
N THR A 48 -8.40 -18.12 -4.56
CA THR A 48 -8.47 -18.86 -5.82
C THR A 48 -8.09 -17.97 -7.00
N PRO A 49 -7.64 -18.52 -8.14
CA PRO A 49 -7.38 -17.72 -9.35
C PRO A 49 -8.55 -16.82 -9.77
N ALA A 50 -9.78 -17.26 -9.53
CA ALA A 50 -10.98 -16.49 -9.86
C ALA A 50 -11.09 -15.18 -9.06
N LEU A 51 -10.50 -15.11 -7.86
CA LEU A 51 -10.44 -13.87 -7.08
C LEU A 51 -9.64 -12.77 -7.79
N PHE A 52 -8.66 -13.17 -8.60
CA PHE A 52 -7.74 -12.28 -9.30
C PHE A 52 -8.13 -12.02 -10.75
N GLU A 53 -9.32 -12.46 -11.18
CA GLU A 53 -9.82 -12.18 -12.52
C GLU A 53 -10.06 -10.68 -12.72
N ASP A 54 -9.50 -10.10 -13.79
CA ASP A 54 -9.49 -8.66 -14.07
C ASP A 54 -8.81 -7.78 -13.01
N VAL A 55 -7.99 -8.36 -12.12
CA VAL A 55 -7.25 -7.63 -11.09
C VAL A 55 -5.87 -7.26 -11.61
N THR A 56 -5.47 -6.01 -11.45
CA THR A 56 -4.14 -5.50 -11.79
C THR A 56 -3.19 -5.50 -10.60
N MET A 57 -3.74 -5.30 -9.40
CA MET A 57 -2.96 -5.21 -8.17
C MET A 57 -3.74 -5.76 -6.97
N VAL A 58 -3.05 -6.50 -6.09
CA VAL A 58 -3.53 -6.84 -4.75
C VAL A 58 -2.75 -6.03 -3.72
N HIS A 59 -3.46 -5.38 -2.81
CA HIS A 59 -2.89 -4.67 -1.67
C HIS A 59 -3.08 -5.49 -0.40
N ILE A 60 -1.98 -5.86 0.27
CA ILE A 60 -1.94 -6.68 1.47
C ILE A 60 -1.61 -5.78 2.67
N GLU A 61 -2.45 -5.81 3.69
CA GLU A 61 -2.17 -5.16 4.96
C GLU A 61 -1.29 -6.05 5.84
N GLY A 62 -0.20 -5.51 6.37
CA GLY A 62 0.80 -6.26 7.15
C GLY A 62 0.27 -6.88 8.44
N THR A 63 -0.90 -6.45 8.94
CA THR A 63 -1.59 -7.10 10.07
C THR A 63 -1.95 -8.56 9.80
N LEU A 64 -2.05 -8.95 8.52
CA LEU A 64 -2.24 -10.35 8.10
C LEU A 64 -1.02 -11.23 8.33
N ALA A 65 0.15 -10.66 8.62
CA ALA A 65 1.37 -11.44 8.96
C ALA A 65 1.22 -12.32 10.21
N LYS A 66 0.11 -12.24 10.91
CA LYS A 66 -0.27 -13.23 11.95
C LYS A 66 -0.63 -14.60 11.37
N ASN A 67 -0.93 -14.68 10.09
CA ASN A 67 -1.23 -15.90 9.35
C ASN A 67 -0.35 -15.97 8.09
N HIS A 68 0.88 -16.46 8.26
CA HIS A 68 1.86 -16.56 7.18
C HIS A 68 1.32 -17.37 5.99
N ASP A 69 0.69 -18.51 6.25
CA ASP A 69 0.19 -19.40 5.19
C ASP A 69 -0.85 -18.70 4.30
N LEU A 70 -1.69 -17.85 4.88
CA LEU A 70 -2.67 -17.06 4.13
C LEU A 70 -1.97 -16.02 3.23
N VAL A 71 -1.01 -15.29 3.78
CA VAL A 71 -0.27 -14.27 3.01
C VAL A 71 0.52 -14.91 1.89
N GLU A 72 1.18 -16.04 2.15
CA GLU A 72 1.90 -16.80 1.11
C GLU A 72 0.96 -17.30 0.02
N ALA A 73 -0.22 -17.81 0.37
CA ALA A 73 -1.23 -18.24 -0.61
C ALA A 73 -1.71 -17.06 -1.49
N ILE A 74 -1.92 -15.87 -0.90
CA ILE A 74 -2.26 -14.65 -1.64
C ILE A 74 -1.13 -14.29 -2.62
N CYS A 75 0.11 -14.22 -2.13
CA CYS A 75 1.27 -13.87 -2.94
C CYS A 75 1.46 -14.86 -4.08
N GLN A 76 1.44 -16.16 -3.79
CA GLN A 76 1.61 -17.20 -4.80
C GLN A 76 0.54 -17.10 -5.89
N THR A 77 -0.74 -17.00 -5.50
CA THR A 77 -1.83 -16.93 -6.48
C THR A 77 -1.74 -15.65 -7.31
N ALA A 78 -1.42 -14.50 -6.69
CA ALA A 78 -1.23 -13.24 -7.40
C ALA A 78 -0.10 -13.32 -8.44
N MET A 79 1.05 -13.90 -8.07
CA MET A 79 2.17 -14.11 -8.99
C MET A 79 1.79 -15.02 -10.17
N GLU A 80 1.08 -16.14 -9.90
CA GLU A 80 0.59 -17.06 -10.94
C GLU A 80 -0.38 -16.38 -11.92
N GLN A 81 -1.13 -15.37 -11.46
CA GLN A 81 -2.06 -14.59 -12.27
C GLN A 81 -1.41 -13.30 -12.84
N SER A 82 -0.10 -13.07 -12.62
CA SER A 82 0.61 -11.86 -13.04
C SER A 82 0.01 -10.57 -12.47
N VAL A 83 -0.50 -10.63 -11.26
CA VAL A 83 -1.06 -9.50 -10.51
C VAL A 83 0.03 -8.87 -9.66
N GLN A 84 0.16 -7.55 -9.69
CA GLN A 84 1.12 -6.81 -8.86
C GLN A 84 0.76 -6.92 -7.37
N ILE A 85 1.77 -6.96 -6.51
CA ILE A 85 1.59 -7.11 -5.06
C ILE A 85 2.11 -5.86 -4.35
N SER A 86 1.20 -5.17 -3.66
CA SER A 86 1.50 -4.07 -2.75
C SER A 86 1.36 -4.53 -1.31
N LEU A 87 2.31 -4.18 -0.45
CA LEU A 87 2.33 -4.51 0.98
C LEU A 87 2.48 -3.24 1.81
N ASP A 88 1.48 -2.93 2.67
CA ASP A 88 1.65 -1.97 3.76
C ASP A 88 2.18 -2.70 4.99
N LEU A 89 3.22 -2.19 5.64
CA LEU A 89 3.84 -2.82 6.82
C LEU A 89 2.99 -2.70 8.09
N ALA A 90 2.02 -1.80 8.11
CA ALA A 90 0.93 -1.62 9.06
C ALA A 90 1.29 -1.23 10.50
N ASP A 91 2.24 -1.90 11.15
CA ASP A 91 2.65 -1.61 12.55
C ASP A 91 4.09 -2.07 12.82
N LYS A 92 4.88 -1.20 13.46
CA LYS A 92 6.29 -1.48 13.78
C LYS A 92 6.52 -2.71 14.65
N ASN A 93 5.57 -3.02 15.57
CA ASN A 93 5.73 -4.19 16.42
C ASN A 93 5.40 -5.48 15.65
N ILE A 94 4.45 -5.41 14.73
CA ILE A 94 4.16 -6.51 13.81
C ILE A 94 5.37 -6.76 12.91
N VAL A 95 5.98 -5.69 12.37
CA VAL A 95 7.21 -5.77 11.58
C VAL A 95 8.33 -6.43 12.39
N ALA A 96 8.59 -5.95 13.60
CA ALA A 96 9.65 -6.49 14.46
C ALA A 96 9.43 -7.97 14.82
N ALA A 97 8.18 -8.36 15.08
CA ALA A 97 7.83 -9.74 15.42
C ALA A 97 7.91 -10.70 14.22
N ASN A 98 7.77 -10.20 12.98
CA ASN A 98 7.71 -10.99 11.75
C ASN A 98 8.79 -10.58 10.74
N LEU A 99 9.88 -9.95 11.17
CA LEU A 99 10.87 -9.36 10.28
C LEU A 99 11.41 -10.32 9.21
N PRO A 100 11.82 -11.57 9.54
CA PRO A 100 12.29 -12.50 8.52
C PRO A 100 11.23 -12.84 7.47
N PHE A 101 9.96 -12.90 7.87
CA PHE A 101 8.84 -13.17 6.98
C PHE A 101 8.59 -11.99 6.03
N PHE A 102 8.54 -10.78 6.54
CA PHE A 102 8.41 -9.59 5.69
C PHE A 102 9.58 -9.43 4.72
N GLN A 103 10.81 -9.70 5.17
CA GLN A 103 11.99 -9.66 4.30
C GLN A 103 11.89 -10.69 3.17
N HIS A 104 11.43 -11.90 3.48
CA HIS A 104 11.17 -12.93 2.47
C HIS A 104 10.12 -12.46 1.46
N LEU A 105 8.97 -11.96 1.90
CA LEU A 105 7.93 -11.46 1.00
C LEU A 105 8.44 -10.34 0.08
N VAL A 106 9.15 -9.34 0.65
CA VAL A 106 9.66 -8.19 -0.11
C VAL A 106 10.75 -8.61 -1.10
N GLN A 107 11.53 -9.63 -0.76
CA GLN A 107 12.56 -10.17 -1.65
C GLN A 107 11.98 -10.92 -2.85
N ASP A 108 10.91 -11.68 -2.64
CA ASP A 108 10.51 -12.72 -3.58
C ASP A 108 9.23 -12.40 -4.35
N CYS A 109 8.33 -11.58 -3.81
CA CYS A 109 7.01 -11.39 -4.43
C CYS A 109 6.43 -9.98 -4.40
N VAL A 110 6.92 -9.07 -3.54
CA VAL A 110 6.30 -7.74 -3.39
C VAL A 110 6.88 -6.72 -4.37
N ASP A 111 6.01 -6.08 -5.15
CA ASP A 111 6.37 -5.04 -6.10
C ASP A 111 6.39 -3.64 -5.46
N VAL A 112 5.51 -3.39 -4.48
CA VAL A 112 5.35 -2.10 -3.80
C VAL A 112 5.34 -2.30 -2.30
N VAL A 113 6.23 -1.63 -1.58
CA VAL A 113 6.23 -1.58 -0.11
C VAL A 113 5.83 -0.19 0.35
N ILE A 114 4.80 -0.12 1.18
CA ILE A 114 4.35 1.11 1.82
C ILE A 114 4.57 0.99 3.34
N ALA A 115 5.10 2.04 3.93
CA ALA A 115 5.39 2.09 5.36
C ALA A 115 5.28 3.52 5.89
N ASN A 116 5.05 3.68 7.18
CA ASN A 116 5.37 4.92 7.84
C ASN A 116 6.84 4.94 8.29
N GLU A 117 7.31 6.08 8.84
CA GLU A 117 8.69 6.26 9.26
C GLU A 117 9.15 5.19 10.28
N GLU A 118 8.31 4.86 11.26
CA GLU A 118 8.63 3.89 12.32
C GLU A 118 8.66 2.43 11.81
N GLU A 119 7.76 2.09 10.91
CA GLU A 119 7.70 0.78 10.25
C GLU A 119 8.91 0.56 9.35
N ALA A 120 9.25 1.58 8.53
CA ALA A 120 10.42 1.53 7.66
C ALA A 120 11.73 1.35 8.44
N LYS A 121 11.87 2.06 9.59
CA LYS A 121 12.99 1.89 10.51
C LYS A 121 13.02 0.49 11.13
N ALA A 122 11.88 -0.03 11.58
CA ALA A 122 11.78 -1.37 12.14
C ALA A 122 12.14 -2.46 11.11
N PHE A 123 11.73 -2.28 9.86
CA PHE A 123 12.02 -3.23 8.77
C PHE A 123 13.50 -3.24 8.37
N THR A 124 14.14 -2.07 8.34
CA THR A 124 15.49 -1.91 7.78
C THR A 124 16.60 -1.83 8.83
N GLY A 125 16.26 -1.53 10.08
CA GLY A 125 17.23 -1.21 11.14
C GLY A 125 17.93 0.15 10.94
N LYS A 126 17.42 1.02 10.06
CA LYS A 126 17.97 2.36 9.82
C LYS A 126 17.32 3.37 10.75
N GLU A 127 18.09 4.39 11.17
CA GLU A 127 17.58 5.47 12.02
C GLU A 127 16.97 6.63 11.21
N ASP A 128 17.44 6.84 9.98
CA ASP A 128 16.94 7.88 9.08
C ASP A 128 15.91 7.32 8.08
N ALA A 129 14.82 8.04 7.86
CA ALA A 129 13.71 7.60 7.01
C ALA A 129 14.10 7.48 5.52
N LEU A 130 14.98 8.36 5.03
CA LEU A 130 15.46 8.28 3.62
C LEU A 130 16.44 7.12 3.44
N ASP A 131 17.26 6.84 4.44
CA ASP A 131 18.13 5.67 4.41
C ASP A 131 17.30 4.38 4.51
N ALA A 132 16.21 4.38 5.29
CA ALA A 132 15.25 3.27 5.32
C ALA A 132 14.54 3.10 3.96
N LEU A 133 14.07 4.18 3.33
CA LEU A 133 13.49 4.15 1.99
C LEU A 133 14.44 3.50 0.98
N ARG A 134 15.71 3.93 0.98
CA ARG A 134 16.74 3.41 0.06
C ARG A 134 17.05 1.94 0.33
N ALA A 135 17.05 1.53 1.59
CA ALA A 135 17.26 0.15 1.99
C ALA A 135 16.10 -0.77 1.55
N ILE A 136 14.84 -0.29 1.64
CA ILE A 136 13.68 -1.00 1.09
C ILE A 136 13.79 -1.11 -0.44
N ALA A 137 14.07 0.01 -1.12
CA ALA A 137 14.19 0.02 -2.58
C ALA A 137 15.35 -0.85 -3.12
N ALA A 138 16.33 -1.21 -2.28
CA ALA A 138 17.41 -2.12 -2.65
C ALA A 138 16.92 -3.56 -2.92
N TYR A 139 15.73 -3.94 -2.45
CA TYR A 139 15.04 -5.18 -2.80
C TYR A 139 14.44 -5.17 -4.23
N LYS A 140 14.63 -4.08 -4.98
CA LYS A 140 14.13 -3.85 -6.35
C LYS A 140 12.61 -3.65 -6.44
N CYS A 141 11.97 -3.34 -5.34
CA CYS A 141 10.56 -2.93 -5.27
C CYS A 141 10.43 -1.40 -5.29
N LEU A 142 9.23 -0.91 -5.56
CA LEU A 142 8.87 0.48 -5.31
C LEU A 142 8.69 0.68 -3.80
N ALA A 143 9.55 1.51 -3.20
CA ALA A 143 9.46 1.85 -1.79
C ALA A 143 8.72 3.18 -1.59
N VAL A 144 7.82 3.23 -0.60
CA VAL A 144 7.07 4.42 -0.20
C VAL A 144 7.15 4.57 1.31
N VAL A 145 7.56 5.75 1.78
CA VAL A 145 7.61 6.05 3.22
C VAL A 145 6.79 7.30 3.53
N LYS A 146 5.77 7.13 4.34
CA LYS A 146 4.90 8.19 4.88
C LYS A 146 5.59 8.85 6.08
N LEU A 147 5.77 10.18 6.04
CA LEU A 147 6.52 10.96 7.03
C LEU A 147 5.59 11.82 7.91
N GLY A 148 4.30 11.51 7.94
CA GLY A 148 3.29 12.27 8.65
C GLY A 148 3.22 13.72 8.15
N SER A 149 3.25 14.69 9.06
CA SER A 149 3.20 16.13 8.72
C SER A 149 4.37 16.62 7.84
N LYS A 150 5.43 15.82 7.68
CA LYS A 150 6.55 16.15 6.78
C LYS A 150 6.27 15.75 5.33
N GLY A 151 5.19 15.02 5.06
CA GLY A 151 4.80 14.54 3.74
C GLY A 151 5.11 13.07 3.50
N ALA A 152 5.61 12.75 2.31
CA ALA A 152 5.96 11.37 1.96
C ALA A 152 7.11 11.35 0.93
N CYS A 153 7.80 10.22 0.87
CA CYS A 153 8.85 9.99 -0.11
C CYS A 153 8.69 8.60 -0.76
N THR A 154 9.17 8.49 -2.00
CA THR A 154 9.13 7.24 -2.75
C THR A 154 10.40 7.06 -3.56
N ARG A 155 10.76 5.80 -3.83
CA ARG A 155 11.93 5.44 -4.63
C ARG A 155 11.71 4.17 -5.44
N LEU A 156 12.05 4.26 -6.72
CA LEU A 156 12.14 3.10 -7.62
C LEU A 156 13.46 3.16 -8.39
N GLY A 157 14.33 2.22 -8.14
CA GLY A 157 15.66 2.21 -8.75
C GLY A 157 16.46 3.48 -8.42
N ALA A 158 16.78 4.29 -9.43
CA ALA A 158 17.51 5.56 -9.27
C ALA A 158 16.57 6.76 -9.04
N GLU A 159 15.30 6.65 -9.36
CA GLU A 159 14.33 7.73 -9.19
C GLU A 159 13.89 7.81 -7.72
N GLU A 160 14.12 8.95 -7.09
CA GLU A 160 13.73 9.26 -5.72
C GLU A 160 12.96 10.57 -5.71
N VAL A 161 11.76 10.57 -5.19
CA VAL A 161 10.87 11.74 -5.11
C VAL A 161 10.42 11.95 -3.68
N MET A 162 10.42 13.19 -3.24
CA MET A 162 9.87 13.60 -1.95
C MET A 162 8.86 14.72 -2.15
N LEU A 163 7.71 14.59 -1.51
CA LEU A 163 6.66 15.61 -1.48
C LEU A 163 6.42 16.02 -0.04
N LYS A 164 6.46 17.32 0.23
CA LYS A 164 6.10 17.87 1.54
C LYS A 164 4.57 17.93 1.67
N ALA A 165 4.04 17.59 2.85
CA ALA A 165 2.65 17.83 3.16
C ALA A 165 2.35 19.33 3.17
N GLN A 166 1.12 19.69 2.84
CA GLN A 166 0.64 21.05 3.07
C GLN A 166 0.31 21.24 4.55
N ASP A 167 0.38 22.47 5.05
CA ASP A 167 0.02 22.79 6.44
C ASP A 167 -1.51 22.65 6.63
N VAL A 168 -1.97 21.42 6.88
CA VAL A 168 -3.38 21.09 7.17
C VAL A 168 -3.47 20.51 8.57
N SER A 169 -4.47 20.89 9.35
CA SER A 169 -4.78 20.22 10.61
C SER A 169 -5.45 18.87 10.30
N VAL A 170 -4.69 17.79 10.37
CA VAL A 170 -5.22 16.43 10.24
C VAL A 170 -6.00 16.07 11.49
N VAL A 171 -7.25 15.63 11.34
CA VAL A 171 -8.15 15.29 12.45
C VAL A 171 -7.98 13.83 12.87
N ASP A 172 -7.70 12.92 11.93
CA ASP A 172 -7.47 11.49 12.19
C ASP A 172 -6.26 10.96 11.41
N THR A 173 -5.17 10.67 12.14
CA THR A 173 -3.93 10.17 11.55
C THR A 173 -4.01 8.70 11.10
N THR A 174 -4.92 7.90 11.67
CA THR A 174 -5.05 6.47 11.32
C THR A 174 -5.73 6.31 9.96
N ALA A 175 -6.84 7.02 9.75
CA ALA A 175 -7.53 7.02 8.47
C ALA A 175 -6.67 7.64 7.36
N ALA A 176 -5.88 8.69 7.68
CA ALA A 176 -5.02 9.36 6.72
C ALA A 176 -4.04 8.42 6.00
N GLY A 177 -3.47 7.43 6.70
CA GLY A 177 -2.59 6.41 6.11
C GLY A 177 -3.29 5.59 5.02
N ILE A 178 -4.49 5.09 5.32
CA ILE A 178 -5.28 4.27 4.39
C ILE A 178 -5.68 5.08 3.15
N PHE A 179 -6.07 6.33 3.32
CA PHE A 179 -6.43 7.19 2.20
C PHE A 179 -5.22 7.58 1.34
N PHE A 180 -4.06 7.77 1.98
CA PHE A 180 -2.81 7.94 1.24
C PHE A 180 -2.54 6.74 0.34
N ASP A 181 -2.59 5.53 0.90
CA ASP A 181 -2.30 4.29 0.17
C ASP A 181 -3.26 4.11 -1.00
N ALA A 182 -4.56 4.34 -0.78
CA ALA A 182 -5.57 4.28 -1.83
C ALA A 182 -5.29 5.26 -2.98
N GLY A 183 -4.94 6.50 -2.67
CA GLY A 183 -4.61 7.52 -3.68
C GLY A 183 -3.33 7.20 -4.43
N PHE A 184 -2.29 6.80 -3.70
CA PHE A 184 -1.00 6.44 -4.28
C PHE A 184 -1.12 5.26 -5.25
N LEU A 185 -1.72 4.16 -4.78
CA LEU A 185 -1.87 2.94 -5.58
C LEU A 185 -2.81 3.14 -6.78
N TYR A 186 -3.88 3.92 -6.61
CA TYR A 186 -4.76 4.28 -7.73
C TYR A 186 -4.01 5.02 -8.84
N ALA A 187 -3.19 6.02 -8.49
CA ALA A 187 -2.39 6.75 -9.47
C ALA A 187 -1.32 5.86 -10.13
N LEU A 188 -0.68 5.00 -9.32
CA LEU A 188 0.34 4.05 -9.79
C LEU A 188 -0.24 3.08 -10.82
N ASP A 189 -1.38 2.47 -10.54
CA ASP A 189 -2.09 1.53 -11.43
C ASP A 189 -2.46 2.17 -12.77
N ARG A 190 -2.61 3.49 -12.80
CA ARG A 190 -2.85 4.30 -14.00
C ARG A 190 -1.60 4.74 -14.72
N GLY A 191 -0.44 4.31 -14.30
CA GLY A 191 0.85 4.68 -14.91
C GLY A 191 1.25 6.15 -14.70
N ALA A 192 0.75 6.79 -13.63
CA ALA A 192 1.14 8.15 -13.28
C ALA A 192 2.62 8.21 -12.84
N SER A 193 3.23 9.40 -12.90
CA SER A 193 4.57 9.61 -12.38
C SER A 193 4.61 9.41 -10.85
N LEU A 194 5.78 9.03 -10.29
CA LEU A 194 5.94 8.88 -8.83
C LEU A 194 5.54 10.15 -8.07
N LYS A 195 5.79 11.32 -8.66
CA LYS A 195 5.40 12.60 -8.10
C LYS A 195 3.87 12.75 -8.05
N ASP A 196 3.15 12.36 -9.11
CA ASP A 196 1.69 12.44 -9.15
C ASP A 196 1.05 11.41 -8.21
N CYS A 197 1.66 10.22 -8.07
CA CYS A 197 1.23 9.23 -7.08
C CYS A 197 1.33 9.78 -5.64
N LEU A 198 2.48 10.39 -5.28
CA LEU A 198 2.64 11.05 -3.98
C LEU A 198 1.63 12.19 -3.81
N SER A 199 1.41 13.00 -4.85
CA SER A 199 0.49 14.14 -4.80
C SER A 199 -0.94 13.69 -4.53
N LEU A 200 -1.41 12.64 -5.21
CA LEU A 200 -2.77 12.13 -4.99
C LEU A 200 -2.91 11.47 -3.63
N GLY A 201 -1.94 10.65 -3.22
CA GLY A 201 -1.92 10.04 -1.89
C GLY A 201 -1.97 11.08 -0.77
N THR A 202 -1.09 12.08 -0.84
CA THR A 202 -1.06 13.18 0.15
C THR A 202 -2.36 13.97 0.14
N CYS A 203 -2.88 14.33 -1.04
CA CYS A 203 -4.14 15.06 -1.17
C CYS A 203 -5.31 14.32 -0.49
N LEU A 204 -5.44 13.00 -0.69
CA LEU A 204 -6.51 12.23 -0.05
C LEU A 204 -6.32 12.12 1.46
N ALA A 205 -5.09 11.98 1.94
CA ALA A 205 -4.78 11.93 3.36
C ALA A 205 -5.06 13.24 4.11
N GLU A 206 -4.97 14.39 3.43
CA GLU A 206 -5.18 15.72 4.00
C GLU A 206 -6.66 16.13 4.12
N HIS A 207 -7.59 15.38 3.50
CA HIS A 207 -9.01 15.73 3.43
C HIS A 207 -9.90 14.94 4.42
N ILE A 208 -9.31 14.40 5.50
CA ILE A 208 -10.00 13.59 6.51
C ILE A 208 -10.10 14.31 7.88
#